data_6d1913c36a0b28f0ed3f83cb57091e59
#
_entry.id   6d1913c36a0b28f0ed3f83cb57091e59
#
_cell.length_a   1.000
_cell.length_b   1.000
_cell.length_c   1.000
_cell.angle_alpha   90.00
_cell.angle_beta   90.00
_cell.angle_gamma   90.00
#
_symmetry.space_group_name_H-M   'P 1'
#
loop_
_entity.id
_entity.type
_entity.pdbx_description
1 polymer ?
#
loop_
_entity_poly.entity_id
_entity_poly.type
_entity_poly.pdbx_seq_one_letter_code
_entity_poly.pdbx_strand_id
1 'polypeptide(L)'
;MWRFKFSAWAVVLLMTALSFGACDNDDDDTFVPPSNITEALKQVYPAAQNIEWEMKGAYYVADCWVSNDELEVWFDANANWVMTENELNSIDQLVPAVYTAFIDSKYNAWVVTDVYVLTFPQNPMESVIQVKQGS
;
A
#
# COMPACT_ATOMS: atom_id res chain seq x y z
N MET A 1 10.18 10.20 -11.56
CA MET A 1 8.91 9.83 -10.95
C MET A 1 8.82 10.43 -9.56
N TRP A 2 7.84 11.27 -9.31
CA TRP A 2 7.70 12.02 -8.06
C TRP A 2 6.46 11.54 -7.32
N ARG A 3 6.61 11.20 -6.05
CA ARG A 3 5.50 10.85 -5.16
C ARG A 3 5.17 12.04 -4.27
N PHE A 4 3.93 12.48 -4.31
CA PHE A 4 3.45 13.55 -3.44
C PHE A 4 2.47 12.96 -2.43
N LYS A 5 2.80 13.12 -1.16
CA LYS A 5 1.91 12.80 -0.07
C LYS A 5 1.23 14.07 0.40
N PHE A 6 -0.07 14.11 0.33
CA PHE A 6 -0.87 15.15 0.95
C PHE A 6 -1.25 14.70 2.36
N SER A 7 -0.28 14.82 3.26
CA SER A 7 -0.48 14.62 4.68
C SER A 7 0.35 15.64 5.44
N ALA A 8 -0.17 16.14 6.54
CA ALA A 8 0.53 17.08 7.41
C ALA A 8 1.74 16.45 8.14
N TRP A 9 1.95 15.16 8.02
CA TRP A 9 3.05 14.43 8.63
C TRP A 9 3.72 13.55 7.57
N ALA A 10 4.84 14.03 7.09
CA ALA A 10 5.67 13.25 6.17
C ALA A 10 6.40 12.15 6.96
N VAL A 11 5.89 10.94 6.91
CA VAL A 11 6.70 9.78 7.23
C VAL A 11 7.41 9.39 5.94
N VAL A 12 8.64 9.82 5.82
CA VAL A 12 9.52 9.33 4.75
C VAL A 12 9.90 7.91 5.12
N LEU A 13 9.13 6.95 4.63
CA LEU A 13 9.59 5.57 4.61
C LEU A 13 10.59 5.45 3.46
N LEU A 14 11.85 5.68 3.77
CA LEU A 14 12.93 5.37 2.86
C LEU A 14 13.01 3.84 2.82
N MET A 15 12.26 3.24 1.92
CA MET A 15 12.49 1.85 1.59
C MET A 15 13.79 1.76 0.83
N THR A 16 14.87 1.57 1.56
CA THR A 16 16.05 0.99 0.94
C THR A 16 15.67 -0.45 0.60
N ALA A 17 15.38 -0.66 -0.65
CA ALA A 17 15.29 -2.02 -1.16
C ALA A 17 16.68 -2.65 -1.03
N LEU A 18 16.90 -3.24 0.11
CA LEU A 18 17.96 -4.24 0.21
C LEU A 18 17.42 -5.45 -0.54
N SER A 19 17.73 -5.47 -1.83
CA SER A 19 17.55 -6.69 -2.58
C SER A 19 18.51 -7.72 -2.02
N PHE A 20 18.07 -8.44 -0.98
CA PHE A 20 18.68 -9.70 -0.69
C PHE A 20 18.27 -10.64 -1.80
N GLY A 21 19.18 -10.88 -2.72
CA GLY A 21 19.01 -11.93 -3.69
C GLY A 21 18.99 -13.27 -2.96
N ALA A 22 17.88 -13.59 -2.36
CA ALA A 22 17.61 -14.94 -1.95
C ALA A 22 17.34 -15.72 -3.22
N CYS A 23 18.37 -16.34 -3.71
CA CYS A 23 18.26 -17.30 -4.80
C CYS A 23 17.70 -18.60 -4.23
N ASP A 24 16.42 -18.63 -3.98
CA ASP A 24 15.76 -19.89 -3.70
C ASP A 24 15.00 -20.31 -4.93
N ASN A 25 15.44 -21.45 -5.44
CA ASN A 25 14.98 -22.03 -6.69
C ASN A 25 13.74 -22.90 -6.52
N ASP A 26 12.97 -22.69 -5.49
CA ASP A 26 11.82 -23.53 -5.24
C ASP A 26 10.60 -22.94 -5.91
N ASP A 27 10.27 -23.50 -7.06
CA ASP A 27 9.35 -22.99 -8.03
C ASP A 27 7.86 -23.10 -7.63
N ASP A 28 7.55 -23.80 -6.54
CA ASP A 28 6.18 -24.11 -6.15
C ASP A 28 5.80 -23.66 -4.74
N ASP A 29 6.67 -22.92 -4.08
CA ASP A 29 6.43 -22.58 -2.69
C ASP A 29 5.61 -21.34 -2.57
N THR A 30 4.32 -21.55 -2.38
CA THR A 30 3.45 -20.53 -1.81
C THR A 30 4.02 -20.15 -0.45
N PHE A 31 4.53 -18.94 -0.34
CA PHE A 31 5.04 -18.44 0.93
C PHE A 31 3.88 -18.36 1.92
N VAL A 32 4.06 -19.00 3.08
CA VAL A 32 3.08 -18.95 4.17
C VAL A 32 3.75 -18.32 5.38
N PRO A 33 3.24 -17.19 5.87
CA PRO A 33 3.79 -16.56 7.06
C PRO A 33 3.44 -17.36 8.33
N PRO A 34 4.07 -17.03 9.46
CA PRO A 34 3.68 -17.62 10.75
C PRO A 34 2.19 -17.43 11.05
N SER A 35 1.61 -18.35 11.81
CA SER A 35 0.16 -18.37 12.06
C SER A 35 -0.38 -17.11 12.74
N ASN A 36 0.41 -16.47 13.61
CA ASN A 36 0.01 -15.21 14.25
C ASN A 36 -0.17 -14.07 13.24
N ILE A 37 0.57 -14.09 12.14
CA ILE A 37 0.43 -13.10 11.06
C ILE A 37 -0.87 -13.36 10.27
N THR A 38 -1.14 -14.62 9.92
CA THR A 38 -2.38 -14.96 9.23
C THR A 38 -3.62 -14.68 10.08
N GLU A 39 -3.54 -14.94 11.38
CA GLU A 39 -4.61 -14.60 12.33
C GLU A 39 -4.82 -13.08 12.44
N ALA A 40 -3.74 -12.30 12.42
CA ALA A 40 -3.83 -10.84 12.45
C ALA A 40 -4.59 -10.30 11.23
N LEU A 41 -4.35 -10.86 10.05
CA LEU A 41 -5.10 -10.47 8.84
C LEU A 41 -6.60 -10.76 9.01
N LYS A 42 -6.97 -11.91 9.55
CA LYS A 42 -8.37 -12.26 9.79
C LYS A 42 -9.06 -11.33 10.77
N GLN A 43 -8.33 -10.78 11.73
CA GLN A 43 -8.87 -9.82 12.68
C GLN A 43 -9.10 -8.45 12.03
N VAL A 44 -8.18 -7.99 11.16
CA VAL A 44 -8.31 -6.70 10.50
C VAL A 44 -9.29 -6.76 9.33
N TYR A 45 -9.20 -7.80 8.53
CA TYR A 45 -10.03 -8.01 7.34
C TYR A 45 -10.61 -9.43 7.31
N PRO A 46 -11.66 -9.69 8.08
CA PRO A 46 -12.25 -11.04 8.13
C PRO A 46 -12.84 -11.50 6.79
N ALA A 47 -13.18 -10.56 5.90
CA ALA A 47 -13.72 -10.87 4.58
C ALA A 47 -12.66 -11.00 3.48
N ALA A 48 -11.37 -10.98 3.82
CA ALA A 48 -10.30 -11.07 2.84
C ALA A 48 -10.32 -12.42 2.11
N GLN A 49 -10.20 -12.36 0.78
CA GLN A 49 -10.20 -13.51 -0.12
C GLN A 49 -9.00 -13.45 -1.07
N ASN A 50 -8.67 -14.60 -1.66
CA ASN A 50 -7.56 -14.72 -2.62
C ASN A 50 -6.25 -14.17 -2.06
N ILE A 51 -5.91 -14.60 -0.85
CA ILE A 51 -4.79 -14.08 -0.09
C ILE A 51 -3.48 -14.68 -0.61
N GLU A 52 -2.58 -13.82 -1.05
CA GLU A 52 -1.20 -14.16 -1.38
C GLU A 52 -0.27 -13.41 -0.44
N TRP A 53 0.75 -14.09 0.06
CA TRP A 53 1.69 -13.51 1.00
C TRP A 53 3.07 -13.32 0.38
N GLU A 54 3.70 -12.21 0.71
CA GLU A 54 5.09 -11.94 0.35
C GLU A 54 5.81 -11.20 1.47
N MET A 55 7.13 -11.17 1.39
CA MET A 55 7.96 -10.33 2.25
C MET A 55 8.36 -9.08 1.48
N LYS A 56 8.16 -7.92 2.09
CA LYS A 56 8.73 -6.65 1.60
C LYS A 56 9.60 -6.06 2.72
N GLY A 57 10.92 -6.21 2.58
CA GLY A 57 11.83 -5.87 3.67
C GLY A 57 11.57 -6.76 4.89
N ALA A 58 11.33 -6.14 6.04
CA ALA A 58 11.02 -6.84 7.29
C ALA A 58 9.52 -7.04 7.53
N TYR A 59 8.68 -6.73 6.54
CA TYR A 59 7.22 -6.79 6.66
C TYR A 59 6.63 -7.99 5.94
N TYR A 60 5.60 -8.57 6.54
CA TYR A 60 4.72 -9.52 5.87
C TYR A 60 3.60 -8.74 5.16
N VAL A 61 3.43 -8.97 3.88
CA VAL A 61 2.43 -8.27 3.09
C VAL A 61 1.45 -9.28 2.50
N ALA A 62 0.18 -9.09 2.82
CA ALA A 62 -0.90 -9.86 2.22
C ALA A 62 -1.49 -9.07 1.05
N ASP A 63 -1.40 -9.63 -0.13
CA ASP A 63 -2.16 -9.19 -1.28
C ASP A 63 -3.49 -9.95 -1.28
N CYS A 64 -4.59 -9.23 -1.18
CA CYS A 64 -5.91 -9.86 -1.02
C CYS A 64 -7.03 -8.98 -1.56
N TRP A 65 -8.19 -9.60 -1.73
CA TRP A 65 -9.42 -8.91 -2.14
C TRP A 65 -10.38 -8.80 -0.96
N VAL A 66 -10.85 -7.58 -0.73
CA VAL A 66 -11.91 -7.29 0.24
C VAL A 66 -13.03 -6.57 -0.52
N SER A 67 -14.18 -7.22 -0.65
CA SER A 67 -15.24 -6.78 -1.56
C SER A 67 -14.71 -6.68 -2.99
N ASN A 68 -14.70 -5.51 -3.59
CA ASN A 68 -14.20 -5.28 -4.95
C ASN A 68 -12.85 -4.58 -4.99
N ASP A 69 -12.22 -4.40 -3.83
CA ASP A 69 -10.94 -3.72 -3.71
C ASP A 69 -9.80 -4.72 -3.52
N GLU A 70 -8.76 -4.55 -4.31
CA GLU A 70 -7.50 -5.24 -4.13
C GLU A 70 -6.64 -4.45 -3.14
N LEU A 71 -6.26 -5.10 -2.06
CA LEU A 71 -5.53 -4.47 -0.96
C LEU A 71 -4.18 -5.14 -0.74
N GLU A 72 -3.18 -4.35 -0.39
CA GLU A 72 -1.96 -4.83 0.24
C GLU A 72 -2.00 -4.48 1.72
N VAL A 73 -2.00 -5.50 2.57
CA VAL A 73 -2.10 -5.35 4.03
C VAL A 73 -0.77 -5.71 4.66
N TRP A 74 -0.17 -4.77 5.36
CA TRP A 74 1.20 -4.87 5.87
C TRP A 74 1.22 -5.15 7.36
N PHE A 75 2.02 -6.14 7.77
CA PHE A 75 2.24 -6.53 9.17
C PHE A 75 3.72 -6.54 9.50
N ASP A 76 4.06 -6.15 10.73
CA ASP A 76 5.41 -6.31 11.24
C ASP A 76 5.67 -7.75 11.73
N ALA A 77 6.89 -8.03 12.17
CA ALA A 77 7.28 -9.36 12.65
C ALA A 77 6.53 -9.79 13.94
N ASN A 78 5.92 -8.85 14.63
CA ASN A 78 5.14 -9.09 15.86
C ASN A 78 3.64 -9.24 15.58
N ALA A 79 3.25 -9.38 14.32
CA ALA A 79 1.86 -9.47 13.89
C ALA A 79 1.04 -8.19 14.14
N ASN A 80 1.68 -7.05 14.23
CA ASN A 80 0.98 -5.77 14.29
C ASN A 80 0.63 -5.29 12.87
N TRP A 81 -0.62 -4.93 12.67
CA TRP A 81 -1.02 -4.26 11.44
C TRP A 81 -0.38 -2.89 11.36
N VAL A 82 0.35 -2.65 10.28
CA VAL A 82 1.12 -1.43 10.06
C VAL A 82 0.40 -0.47 9.12
N MET A 83 -0.13 -1.01 8.03
CA MET A 83 -0.70 -0.20 6.97
C MET A 83 -1.52 -1.07 6.02
N THR A 84 -2.52 -0.47 5.39
CA THR A 84 -3.19 -1.04 4.21
C THR A 84 -3.05 -0.07 3.06
N GLU A 85 -2.62 -0.57 1.92
CA GLU A 85 -2.54 0.17 0.67
C GLU A 85 -3.68 -0.28 -0.25
N ASN A 86 -4.45 0.68 -0.74
CA ASN A 86 -5.47 0.47 -1.75
C ASN A 86 -5.12 1.29 -2.99
N GLU A 87 -4.84 0.61 -4.09
CA GLU A 87 -4.62 1.28 -5.38
C GLU A 87 -5.95 1.62 -6.02
N LEU A 88 -6.11 2.89 -6.39
CA LEU A 88 -7.31 3.39 -7.07
C LEU A 88 -7.06 3.47 -8.58
N ASN A 89 -8.13 3.35 -9.34
CA ASN A 89 -8.05 3.42 -10.80
C ASN A 89 -7.88 4.84 -11.33
N SER A 90 -8.32 5.84 -10.56
CA SER A 90 -8.21 7.24 -10.95
C SER A 90 -8.34 8.18 -9.75
N ILE A 91 -7.94 9.44 -9.96
CA ILE A 91 -8.10 10.49 -8.94
C ILE A 91 -9.56 10.80 -8.61
N ASP A 92 -10.49 10.45 -9.50
CA ASP A 92 -11.93 10.66 -9.28
C ASP A 92 -12.47 9.85 -8.10
N GLN A 93 -11.76 8.81 -7.70
CA GLN A 93 -12.13 7.96 -6.57
C GLN A 93 -11.62 8.50 -5.22
N LEU A 94 -10.80 9.56 -5.26
CA LEU A 94 -10.34 10.22 -4.05
C LEU A 94 -11.47 10.99 -3.36
N VAL A 95 -11.33 11.18 -2.04
CA VAL A 95 -12.26 12.05 -1.32
C VAL A 95 -12.23 13.47 -1.92
N PRO A 96 -13.36 14.17 -1.98
CA PRO A 96 -13.46 15.45 -2.70
C PRO A 96 -12.44 16.51 -2.29
N ALA A 97 -12.10 16.59 -1.00
CA ALA A 97 -11.11 17.54 -0.52
C ALA A 97 -9.69 17.28 -1.09
N VAL A 98 -9.31 16.01 -1.23
CA VAL A 98 -8.01 15.62 -1.80
C VAL A 98 -8.00 15.86 -3.31
N TYR A 99 -9.07 15.47 -3.98
CA TYR A 99 -9.23 15.71 -5.41
C TYR A 99 -9.09 17.21 -5.73
N THR A 100 -9.83 18.05 -5.02
CA THR A 100 -9.78 19.51 -5.21
C THR A 100 -8.38 20.07 -4.94
N ALA A 101 -7.73 19.63 -3.86
CA ALA A 101 -6.38 20.05 -3.54
C ALA A 101 -5.36 19.69 -4.65
N PHE A 102 -5.52 18.52 -5.25
CA PHE A 102 -4.68 18.12 -6.38
C PHE A 102 -4.92 18.98 -7.62
N ILE A 103 -6.20 19.20 -7.99
CA ILE A 103 -6.57 20.00 -9.15
C ILE A 103 -6.09 21.46 -8.99
N ASP A 104 -6.11 21.99 -7.77
CA ASP A 104 -5.65 23.36 -7.48
C ASP A 104 -4.12 23.45 -7.32
N SER A 105 -3.41 22.31 -7.34
CA SER A 105 -1.97 22.29 -7.16
C SER A 105 -1.22 22.59 -8.46
N LYS A 106 0.06 22.91 -8.31
CA LYS A 106 0.98 23.08 -9.46
C LYS A 106 1.20 21.79 -10.25
N TYR A 107 0.75 20.67 -9.74
CA TYR A 107 0.93 19.35 -10.36
C TYR A 107 -0.26 18.90 -11.19
N ASN A 108 -1.33 19.70 -11.26
CA ASN A 108 -2.56 19.33 -11.96
C ASN A 108 -2.38 19.01 -13.45
N ALA A 109 -1.36 19.60 -14.08
CA ALA A 109 -1.04 19.36 -15.49
C ALA A 109 -0.04 18.20 -15.71
N TRP A 110 0.47 17.59 -14.64
CA TRP A 110 1.36 16.44 -14.74
C TRP A 110 0.56 15.16 -14.97
N VAL A 111 1.23 14.18 -15.60
CA VAL A 111 0.58 12.88 -15.84
C VAL A 111 0.50 12.08 -14.54
N VAL A 112 -0.72 11.73 -14.14
CA VAL A 112 -0.94 10.82 -13.00
C VAL A 112 -0.58 9.41 -13.45
N THR A 113 0.33 8.77 -12.74
CA THR A 113 0.72 7.38 -13.02
C THR A 113 0.04 6.39 -12.10
N ASP A 114 -0.11 6.73 -10.83
CA ASP A 114 -0.74 5.86 -9.84
C ASP A 114 -1.44 6.69 -8.77
N VAL A 115 -2.46 6.10 -8.17
CA VAL A 115 -3.22 6.72 -7.07
C VAL A 115 -3.41 5.67 -5.98
N TYR A 116 -3.05 6.01 -4.75
CA TYR A 116 -3.17 5.10 -3.61
C TYR A 116 -3.86 5.77 -2.44
N VAL A 117 -4.57 4.98 -1.66
CA VAL A 117 -5.03 5.37 -0.32
C VAL A 117 -4.34 4.46 0.70
N LEU A 118 -3.67 5.07 1.66
CA LEU A 118 -3.01 4.38 2.75
C LEU A 118 -3.84 4.54 4.03
N THR A 119 -4.15 3.41 4.66
CA THR A 119 -4.88 3.37 5.93
C THR A 119 -3.96 2.85 7.02
N PHE A 120 -3.97 3.51 8.16
CA PHE A 120 -3.12 3.19 9.31
C PHE A 120 -3.97 2.92 10.56
N PRO A 121 -3.46 2.12 11.53
CA PRO A 121 -4.23 1.79 12.74
C PRO A 121 -4.67 2.98 13.58
N GLN A 122 -3.83 4.01 13.67
CA GLN A 122 -4.04 5.12 14.60
C GLN A 122 -3.84 6.50 13.97
N ASN A 123 -3.60 6.54 12.67
CA ASN A 123 -3.36 7.79 11.96
C ASN A 123 -4.44 8.02 10.92
N PRO A 124 -4.67 9.27 10.51
CA PRO A 124 -5.57 9.55 9.40
C PRO A 124 -5.13 8.84 8.11
N MET A 125 -6.09 8.56 7.25
CA MET A 125 -5.79 8.07 5.91
C MET A 125 -4.94 9.07 5.14
N GLU A 126 -4.03 8.56 4.34
CA GLU A 126 -3.21 9.36 3.44
C GLU A 126 -3.55 9.00 1.99
N SER A 127 -3.64 10.00 1.14
CA SER A 127 -3.75 9.80 -0.30
C SER A 127 -2.41 10.08 -0.96
N VAL A 128 -2.01 9.19 -1.84
CA VAL A 128 -0.76 9.32 -2.59
C VAL A 128 -1.10 9.40 -4.07
N ILE A 129 -0.74 10.50 -4.71
CA ILE A 129 -0.89 10.67 -6.14
C ILE A 129 0.51 10.70 -6.74
N GLN A 130 0.82 9.69 -7.53
CA GLN A 130 2.10 9.60 -8.20
C GLN A 130 1.99 10.26 -9.56
N VAL A 131 2.89 11.20 -9.82
CA VAL A 131 2.86 11.98 -11.06
C VAL A 131 4.22 12.02 -11.72
N LYS A 132 4.23 12.22 -13.03
CA LYS A 132 5.44 12.54 -13.80
C LYS A 132 5.19 13.77 -14.62
N GLN A 133 6.24 14.57 -14.76
CA GLN A 133 6.19 15.70 -15.67
C GLN A 133 6.16 15.20 -17.12
N GLY A 134 5.21 15.68 -17.89
CA GLY A 134 5.17 15.41 -19.32
C GLY A 134 6.37 16.03 -20.04
N SER A 135 6.88 15.31 -21.02
CA SER A 135 7.94 15.84 -21.90
C SER A 135 7.35 16.79 -22.95
#